data_4db432b15d22f07ec146a9aad2ffd781
#
_entry.id   4db432b15d22f07ec146a9aad2ffd781
#
_cell.length_a   1.000
_cell.length_b   1.000
_cell.length_c   1.000
_cell.angle_alpha   90.00
_cell.angle_beta   90.00
_cell.angle_gamma   90.00
#
_symmetry.space_group_name_H-M   'P 1'
#
loop_
_entity.id
_entity.type
_entity.pdbx_description
1 polymer ?
#
loop_
_entity_poly.entity_id
_entity_poly.type
_entity_poly.pdbx_seq_one_letter_code
_entity_poly.pdbx_strand_id
1 'polypeptide(L)'
;GGFITGKLLDSLIIGIMCFFSLKFLKMPYVLLISVIVGVTNVIPFFGPFIGAVPSAFLILLVDPMKCLYFLIFILVLQQFDGNILGPKILGDSTGLPSFWVLFSILLFGGLFGFVGMIIAVPTFAVIYRTMSLYINSALKKKKYSENTSDYCCLHHIDSRSGEFVNMNRW
;
A
#
# COMPACT_ATOMS: atom_id res chain seq x y z
N GLY A 1 11.29 4.87 9.99
CA GLY A 1 11.95 4.99 8.69
C GLY A 1 11.72 3.84 7.71
N GLY A 2 11.40 2.63 8.17
CA GLY A 2 11.37 1.43 7.30
C GLY A 2 10.43 1.49 6.10
N PHE A 3 9.26 2.08 6.23
CA PHE A 3 8.30 2.19 5.13
C PHE A 3 8.83 3.05 3.96
N ILE A 4 9.34 4.24 4.25
CA ILE A 4 9.86 5.15 3.21
C ILE A 4 11.06 4.51 2.51
N THR A 5 11.99 3.94 3.27
CA THR A 5 13.16 3.25 2.71
C THR A 5 12.74 2.04 1.87
N GLY A 6 11.79 1.24 2.35
CA GLY A 6 11.23 0.12 1.60
C GLY A 6 10.56 0.58 0.30
N LYS A 7 9.77 1.66 0.33
CA LYS A 7 9.11 2.17 -0.87
C LYS A 7 10.08 2.80 -1.89
N LEU A 8 11.14 3.45 -1.43
CA LEU A 8 12.21 3.93 -2.30
C LEU A 8 12.96 2.77 -2.98
N LEU A 9 13.26 1.71 -2.22
CA LEU A 9 13.89 0.51 -2.76
C LEU A 9 13.00 -0.19 -3.79
N ASP A 10 11.72 -0.35 -3.47
CA ASP A 10 10.70 -0.89 -4.36
C ASP A 10 10.61 -0.11 -5.68
N SER A 11 10.48 1.20 -5.59
CA SER A 11 10.46 2.14 -6.70
C SER A 11 11.71 2.06 -7.59
N LEU A 12 12.88 1.90 -6.98
CA LEU A 12 14.14 1.71 -7.71
C LEU A 12 14.15 0.38 -8.48
N ILE A 13 13.73 -0.71 -7.84
CA ILE A 13 13.64 -2.04 -8.47
C ILE A 13 12.66 -2.00 -9.63
N ILE A 14 11.48 -1.42 -9.45
CA ILE A 14 10.48 -1.27 -10.53
C ILE A 14 11.03 -0.43 -11.69
N GLY A 15 11.73 0.66 -11.41
CA GLY A 15 12.37 1.48 -12.44
C GLY A 15 13.41 0.70 -13.26
N ILE A 16 14.25 -0.08 -12.59
CA ILE A 16 15.26 -0.94 -13.24
C ILE A 16 14.60 -2.05 -14.07
N MET A 17 13.61 -2.74 -13.51
CA MET A 17 12.84 -3.77 -14.24
C MET A 17 12.15 -3.19 -15.47
N CYS A 18 11.51 -2.02 -15.32
CA CYS A 18 10.89 -1.31 -16.41
C CYS A 18 11.93 -0.97 -17.53
N PHE A 19 13.10 -0.48 -17.16
CA PHE A 19 14.17 -0.16 -18.10
C PHE A 19 14.61 -1.37 -18.94
N PHE A 20 14.92 -2.49 -18.31
CA PHE A 20 15.35 -3.69 -19.02
C PHE A 20 14.24 -4.27 -19.90
N SER A 21 13.02 -4.31 -19.41
CA SER A 21 11.87 -4.83 -20.15
C SER A 21 11.53 -3.97 -21.36
N LEU A 22 11.50 -2.64 -21.23
CA LEU A 22 11.24 -1.72 -22.33
C LEU A 22 12.38 -1.74 -23.36
N LYS A 23 13.62 -1.89 -22.92
CA LYS A 23 14.77 -2.06 -23.81
C LYS A 23 14.66 -3.37 -24.63
N PHE A 24 14.26 -4.46 -24.00
CA PHE A 24 14.03 -5.73 -24.67
C PHE A 24 12.89 -5.64 -25.71
N LEU A 25 11.82 -4.94 -25.37
CA LEU A 25 10.66 -4.69 -26.26
C LEU A 25 10.97 -3.64 -27.36
N LYS A 26 12.18 -3.08 -27.41
CA LYS A 26 12.59 -2.02 -28.36
C LYS A 26 11.61 -0.84 -28.37
N MET A 27 11.17 -0.40 -27.20
CA MET A 27 10.26 0.72 -27.03
C MET A 27 10.96 2.07 -27.27
N PRO A 28 10.26 3.12 -27.71
CA PRO A 28 10.81 4.47 -27.73
C PRO A 28 10.99 5.01 -26.32
N TYR A 29 11.92 5.94 -26.14
CA TYR A 29 12.14 6.69 -24.90
C TYR A 29 12.32 5.83 -23.64
N VAL A 30 12.98 4.67 -23.76
CA VAL A 30 13.15 3.67 -22.67
C VAL A 30 13.60 4.30 -21.36
N LEU A 31 14.66 5.12 -21.39
CA LEU A 31 15.20 5.74 -20.18
C LEU A 31 14.19 6.70 -19.52
N LEU A 32 13.58 7.56 -20.33
CA LEU A 32 12.63 8.55 -19.85
C LEU A 32 11.42 7.87 -19.20
N ILE A 33 10.85 6.87 -19.86
CA ILE A 33 9.67 6.15 -19.38
C ILE A 33 10.00 5.38 -18.11
N SER A 34 11.11 4.68 -18.05
CA SER A 34 11.51 3.91 -16.86
C SER A 34 11.78 4.81 -15.65
N VAL A 35 12.33 6.00 -15.86
CA VAL A 35 12.51 6.99 -14.79
C VAL A 35 11.15 7.54 -14.33
N ILE A 36 10.26 7.89 -15.26
CA ILE A 36 8.91 8.37 -14.90
C ILE A 36 8.17 7.31 -14.08
N VAL A 37 8.11 6.07 -14.58
CA VAL A 37 7.43 4.96 -13.89
C VAL A 37 8.08 4.67 -12.54
N GLY A 38 9.41 4.61 -12.46
CA GLY A 38 10.13 4.37 -11.21
C GLY A 38 9.87 5.48 -10.18
N VAL A 39 10.02 6.74 -10.55
CA VAL A 39 9.83 7.87 -9.62
C VAL A 39 8.38 7.97 -9.15
N THR A 40 7.42 7.82 -10.05
CA THR A 40 6.00 7.89 -9.68
C THR A 40 5.58 6.71 -8.79
N ASN A 41 6.23 5.54 -8.91
CA ASN A 41 5.95 4.36 -8.08
C ASN A 41 6.24 4.58 -6.58
N VAL A 42 6.96 5.64 -6.20
CA VAL A 42 7.11 6.06 -4.79
C VAL A 42 5.75 6.34 -4.14
N ILE A 43 4.76 6.80 -4.93
CA ILE A 43 3.41 7.04 -4.44
C ILE A 43 2.65 5.71 -4.44
N PRO A 44 2.25 5.18 -3.27
CA PRO A 44 1.48 3.96 -3.20
C PRO A 44 0.15 4.08 -3.95
N PHE A 45 -0.27 3.04 -4.65
CA PHE A 45 -1.51 2.92 -5.43
C PHE A 45 -1.61 3.83 -6.65
N PHE A 46 -1.35 5.13 -6.52
CA PHE A 46 -1.51 6.10 -7.61
C PHE A 46 -0.27 6.25 -8.49
N GLY A 47 0.92 5.94 -7.96
CA GLY A 47 2.19 6.08 -8.67
C GLY A 47 2.20 5.44 -10.05
N PRO A 48 1.81 4.18 -10.16
CA PRO A 48 1.76 3.47 -11.43
C PRO A 48 0.89 4.14 -12.49
N PHE A 49 -0.27 4.65 -12.10
CA PHE A 49 -1.19 5.34 -13.02
C PHE A 49 -0.65 6.71 -13.45
N ILE A 50 -0.09 7.46 -12.50
CA ILE A 50 0.53 8.76 -12.76
C ILE A 50 1.72 8.62 -13.72
N GLY A 51 2.48 7.54 -13.62
CA GLY A 51 3.60 7.25 -14.52
C GLY A 51 3.17 6.68 -15.87
N ALA A 52 2.16 5.80 -15.86
CA ALA A 52 1.69 5.12 -17.07
C ALA A 52 1.02 6.08 -18.06
N VAL A 53 0.21 7.03 -17.59
CA VAL A 53 -0.55 7.95 -18.46
C VAL A 53 0.37 8.81 -19.35
N PRO A 54 1.32 9.59 -18.81
CA PRO A 54 2.21 10.39 -19.66
C PRO A 54 3.12 9.51 -20.52
N SER A 55 3.57 8.36 -19.99
CA SER A 55 4.40 7.43 -20.75
C SER A 55 3.66 6.82 -21.94
N ALA A 56 2.42 6.39 -21.74
CA ALA A 56 1.57 5.88 -22.82
C ALA A 56 1.32 6.95 -23.89
N PHE A 57 1.08 8.20 -23.47
CA PHE A 57 0.89 9.31 -24.41
C PHE A 57 2.15 9.55 -25.26
N LEU A 58 3.34 9.54 -24.65
CA LEU A 58 4.60 9.68 -25.38
C LEU A 58 4.82 8.56 -26.40
N ILE A 59 4.51 7.31 -26.03
CA ILE A 59 4.65 6.16 -26.94
C ILE A 59 3.59 6.22 -28.05
N LEU A 60 2.37 6.63 -27.73
CA LEU A 60 1.26 6.74 -28.68
C LEU A 60 1.57 7.70 -29.84
N LEU A 61 2.29 8.79 -29.55
CA LEU A 61 2.72 9.76 -30.56
C LEU A 61 3.73 9.19 -31.56
N VAL A 62 4.45 8.12 -31.16
CA VAL A 62 5.47 7.48 -32.02
C VAL A 62 4.90 6.28 -32.76
N ASP A 63 4.22 5.39 -32.02
CA ASP A 63 3.70 4.13 -32.55
C ASP A 63 2.54 3.62 -31.72
N PRO A 64 1.29 3.64 -32.24
CA PRO A 64 0.10 3.18 -31.52
C PRO A 64 0.17 1.70 -31.10
N MET A 65 0.80 0.85 -31.93
CA MET A 65 0.91 -0.58 -31.60
C MET A 65 1.87 -0.80 -30.41
N LYS A 66 2.95 -0.05 -30.33
CA LYS A 66 3.86 -0.08 -29.18
C LYS A 66 3.18 0.44 -27.91
N CYS A 67 2.28 1.43 -28.04
CA CYS A 67 1.49 1.90 -26.90
C CYS A 67 0.62 0.76 -26.33
N LEU A 68 0.00 -0.06 -27.14
CA LEU A 68 -0.78 -1.21 -26.68
C LEU A 68 0.11 -2.23 -25.94
N TYR A 69 1.28 -2.56 -26.49
CA TYR A 69 2.24 -3.45 -25.79
C TYR A 69 2.71 -2.86 -24.47
N PHE A 70 2.94 -1.55 -24.42
CA PHE A 70 3.31 -0.86 -23.18
C PHE A 70 2.20 -0.95 -22.12
N LEU A 71 0.94 -0.74 -22.50
CA LEU A 71 -0.19 -0.85 -21.55
C LEU A 71 -0.32 -2.27 -20.98
N ILE A 72 -0.18 -3.30 -21.81
CA ILE A 72 -0.19 -4.70 -21.34
C ILE A 72 0.99 -4.95 -20.41
N PHE A 73 2.18 -4.49 -20.79
CA PHE A 73 3.38 -4.62 -19.97
C PHE A 73 3.24 -3.95 -18.61
N ILE A 74 2.71 -2.71 -18.59
CA ILE A 74 2.53 -1.98 -17.34
C ILE A 74 1.53 -2.69 -16.41
N LEU A 75 0.44 -3.27 -16.94
CA LEU A 75 -0.49 -4.07 -16.15
C LEU A 75 0.18 -5.31 -15.53
N VAL A 76 1.00 -6.02 -16.30
CA VAL A 76 1.76 -7.18 -15.79
C VAL A 76 2.75 -6.73 -14.72
N LEU A 77 3.47 -5.65 -14.95
CA LEU A 77 4.42 -5.07 -14.00
C LEU A 77 3.73 -4.71 -12.68
N GLN A 78 2.52 -4.13 -12.75
CA GLN A 78 1.72 -3.79 -11.57
C GLN A 78 1.25 -5.01 -10.79
N GLN A 79 0.88 -6.08 -11.48
CA GLN A 79 0.53 -7.34 -10.81
C GLN A 79 1.74 -7.95 -10.10
N PHE A 80 2.91 -7.83 -10.70
CA PHE A 80 4.15 -8.28 -10.07
C PHE A 80 4.53 -7.42 -8.86
N ASP A 81 4.42 -6.10 -8.97
CA ASP A 81 4.65 -5.17 -7.87
C ASP A 81 3.70 -5.45 -6.69
N GLY A 82 2.41 -5.44 -6.94
CA GLY A 82 1.39 -5.59 -5.91
C GLY A 82 1.38 -6.96 -5.21
N ASN A 83 1.69 -8.05 -5.93
CA ASN A 83 1.57 -9.41 -5.39
C ASN A 83 2.91 -9.99 -4.90
N ILE A 84 4.04 -9.50 -5.39
CA ILE A 84 5.36 -10.07 -5.08
C ILE A 84 6.27 -9.06 -4.40
N LEU A 85 6.53 -7.90 -5.01
CA LEU A 85 7.45 -6.90 -4.47
C LEU A 85 6.89 -6.20 -3.24
N GLY A 86 5.65 -5.74 -3.32
CA GLY A 86 4.98 -5.06 -2.21
C GLY A 86 5.03 -5.88 -0.91
N PRO A 87 4.52 -7.12 -0.86
CA PRO A 87 4.59 -7.96 0.34
C PRO A 87 6.02 -8.29 0.78
N LYS A 88 6.96 -8.48 -0.16
CA LYS A 88 8.35 -8.82 0.18
C LYS A 88 9.15 -7.64 0.73
N ILE A 89 8.94 -6.43 0.21
CA ILE A 89 9.74 -5.25 0.55
C ILE A 89 9.09 -4.46 1.68
N LEU A 90 7.79 -4.24 1.59
CA LEU A 90 7.03 -3.48 2.59
C LEU A 90 6.57 -4.36 3.75
N GLY A 91 6.32 -5.66 3.49
CA GLY A 91 5.82 -6.63 4.48
C GLY A 91 4.58 -6.11 5.19
N ASP A 92 4.36 -6.59 6.41
CA ASP A 92 3.32 -6.06 7.32
C ASP A 92 3.75 -4.76 8.01
N SER A 93 4.65 -4.01 7.38
CA SER A 93 5.35 -2.86 7.99
C SER A 93 4.43 -1.74 8.44
N THR A 94 3.22 -1.66 7.90
CA THR A 94 2.27 -0.61 8.26
C THR A 94 1.26 -1.04 9.32
N GLY A 95 0.92 -2.33 9.41
CA GLY A 95 -0.13 -2.85 10.30
C GLY A 95 -1.50 -2.19 10.07
N LEU A 96 -1.66 -1.49 8.95
CA LEU A 96 -2.88 -0.77 8.59
C LEU A 96 -3.70 -1.59 7.60
N PRO A 97 -5.02 -1.74 7.78
CA PRO A 97 -5.92 -2.19 6.73
C PRO A 97 -5.81 -1.31 5.49
N SER A 98 -5.91 -1.92 4.29
CA SER A 98 -5.73 -1.22 3.00
C SER A 98 -6.65 -0.01 2.83
N PHE A 99 -7.84 -0.04 3.41
CA PHE A 99 -8.77 1.08 3.44
C PHE A 99 -8.15 2.34 4.08
N TRP A 100 -7.50 2.20 5.23
CA TRP A 100 -6.88 3.31 5.94
C TRP A 100 -5.66 3.87 5.20
N VAL A 101 -4.94 3.01 4.48
CA VAL A 101 -3.83 3.44 3.62
C VAL A 101 -4.35 4.32 2.49
N LEU A 102 -5.41 3.87 1.77
CA LEU A 102 -6.03 4.64 0.70
C LEU A 102 -6.60 5.98 1.23
N PHE A 103 -7.33 5.93 2.34
CA PHE A 103 -7.90 7.11 2.98
C PHE A 103 -6.82 8.14 3.35
N SER A 104 -5.71 7.69 3.95
CA SER A 104 -4.61 8.59 4.32
C SER A 104 -3.98 9.27 3.11
N ILE A 105 -3.79 8.54 2.01
CA ILE A 105 -3.21 9.09 0.78
C ILE A 105 -4.13 10.14 0.16
N LEU A 106 -5.44 9.89 0.11
CA LEU A 106 -6.42 10.85 -0.40
C LEU A 106 -6.48 12.10 0.47
N LEU A 107 -6.51 11.93 1.79
CA LEU A 107 -6.57 13.05 2.74
C LEU A 107 -5.33 13.93 2.67
N PHE A 108 -4.15 13.33 2.84
CA PHE A 108 -2.89 14.07 2.83
C PHE A 108 -2.51 14.57 1.44
N GLY A 109 -2.89 13.82 0.38
CA GLY A 109 -2.73 14.24 -0.99
C GLY A 109 -3.58 15.47 -1.32
N GLY A 110 -4.81 15.54 -0.82
CA GLY A 110 -5.68 16.71 -0.99
C GLY A 110 -5.20 17.94 -0.21
N LEU A 111 -4.57 17.76 0.96
CA LEU A 111 -4.09 18.86 1.81
C LEU A 111 -2.69 19.35 1.42
N PHE A 112 -1.76 18.45 1.10
CA PHE A 112 -0.34 18.74 0.91
C PHE A 112 0.19 18.32 -0.46
N GLY A 113 -0.69 17.92 -1.38
CA GLY A 113 -0.33 17.50 -2.74
C GLY A 113 0.59 16.28 -2.76
N PHE A 114 1.53 16.27 -3.71
CA PHE A 114 2.46 15.16 -3.94
C PHE A 114 3.27 14.76 -2.70
N VAL A 115 3.81 15.73 -1.97
CA VAL A 115 4.58 15.48 -0.74
C VAL A 115 3.70 14.84 0.33
N GLY A 116 2.43 15.30 0.44
CA GLY A 116 1.45 14.72 1.33
C GLY A 116 1.20 13.23 1.05
N MET A 117 1.10 12.83 -0.20
CA MET A 117 0.90 11.42 -0.57
C MET A 117 2.05 10.52 -0.11
N ILE A 118 3.29 11.00 -0.18
CA ILE A 118 4.47 10.21 0.24
C ILE A 118 4.50 10.02 1.76
N ILE A 119 4.21 11.08 2.53
CA ILE A 119 4.26 11.04 4.00
C ILE A 119 2.95 10.56 4.64
N ALA A 120 1.87 10.40 3.86
CA ALA A 120 0.54 10.01 4.35
C ALA A 120 0.57 8.71 5.14
N VAL A 121 1.10 7.65 4.53
CA VAL A 121 1.09 6.30 5.11
C VAL A 121 1.87 6.22 6.42
N PRO A 122 3.14 6.67 6.51
CA PRO A 122 3.88 6.63 7.77
C PRO A 122 3.25 7.51 8.87
N THR A 123 2.71 8.68 8.51
CA THR A 123 2.06 9.56 9.47
C THR A 123 0.78 8.94 10.01
N PHE A 124 -0.06 8.41 9.11
CA PHE A 124 -1.31 7.78 9.52
C PHE A 124 -1.07 6.49 10.31
N ALA A 125 -0.02 5.72 9.99
CA ALA A 125 0.37 4.54 10.75
C ALA A 125 0.72 4.86 12.20
N VAL A 126 1.42 5.97 12.45
CA VAL A 126 1.72 6.44 13.81
C VAL A 126 0.44 6.84 14.54
N ILE A 127 -0.45 7.60 13.90
CA ILE A 127 -1.73 8.02 14.49
C ILE A 127 -2.58 6.80 14.85
N TYR A 128 -2.74 5.86 13.91
CA TYR A 128 -3.52 4.64 14.10
C TYR A 128 -2.97 3.77 15.24
N ARG A 129 -1.66 3.58 15.28
CA ARG A 129 -0.99 2.82 16.35
C ARG A 129 -1.17 3.49 17.72
N THR A 130 -1.06 4.81 17.78
CA THR A 130 -1.25 5.56 19.02
C THR A 130 -2.69 5.46 19.52
N MET A 131 -3.67 5.58 18.60
CA MET A 131 -5.08 5.37 18.94
C MET A 131 -5.36 3.94 19.42
N SER A 132 -4.80 2.94 18.74
CA SER A 132 -4.94 1.54 19.15
C SER A 132 -4.38 1.29 20.55
N LEU A 133 -3.19 1.82 20.85
CA LEU A 133 -2.59 1.71 22.18
C LEU A 133 -3.44 2.40 23.26
N TYR A 134 -4.01 3.57 22.94
CA TYR A 134 -4.87 4.29 23.87
C TYR A 134 -6.17 3.52 24.14
N ILE A 135 -6.80 3.00 23.09
CA ILE A 135 -8.04 2.19 23.20
C ILE A 135 -7.76 0.92 24.00
N ASN A 136 -6.67 0.19 23.70
CA ASN A 136 -6.31 -1.03 24.42
C ASN A 136 -5.99 -0.75 25.90
N SER A 137 -5.35 0.38 26.20
CA SER A 137 -5.11 0.80 27.59
C SER A 137 -6.41 1.13 28.33
N ALA A 138 -7.39 1.73 27.64
CA ALA A 138 -8.70 2.03 28.19
C ALA A 138 -9.54 0.75 28.43
N LEU A 139 -9.44 -0.23 27.49
CA LEU A 139 -10.09 -1.53 27.62
C LEU A 139 -9.50 -2.34 28.79
N LYS A 140 -8.17 -2.35 28.94
CA LYS A 140 -7.51 -2.97 30.11
C LYS A 140 -7.99 -2.41 31.44
N LYS A 141 -8.14 -1.08 31.55
CA LYS A 141 -8.68 -0.45 32.75
C LYS A 141 -10.11 -0.90 33.06
N LYS A 142 -10.90 -1.23 32.03
CA LYS A 142 -12.29 -1.69 32.17
C LYS A 142 -12.41 -3.22 32.23
N LYS A 143 -11.32 -3.98 32.29
CA LYS A 143 -11.27 -5.46 32.27
C LYS A 143 -11.95 -6.11 31.05
N TYR A 144 -12.02 -5.40 29.91
CA TYR A 144 -12.47 -6.00 28.66
C TYR A 144 -11.32 -6.70 27.93
N SER A 145 -11.65 -7.80 27.20
CA SER A 145 -10.64 -8.54 26.42
C SER A 145 -10.12 -7.69 25.25
N GLU A 146 -8.81 -7.80 24.99
CA GLU A 146 -8.13 -7.15 23.83
C GLU A 146 -8.38 -7.88 22.52
N ASN A 147 -8.81 -9.16 22.59
CA ASN A 147 -9.04 -9.99 21.41
C ASN A 147 -10.47 -9.85 20.87
N THR A 148 -10.58 -9.37 19.64
CA THR A 148 -11.88 -9.26 18.94
C THR A 148 -12.54 -10.64 18.76
N SER A 149 -11.75 -11.73 18.67
CA SER A 149 -12.25 -13.10 18.59
C SER A 149 -13.08 -13.53 19.82
N ASP A 150 -12.80 -12.94 20.99
CA ASP A 150 -13.55 -13.24 22.21
C ASP A 150 -14.99 -12.70 22.18
N TYR A 151 -15.25 -11.72 21.30
CA TYR A 151 -16.57 -11.14 21.08
C TYR A 151 -17.32 -11.78 19.89
N CYS A 152 -16.61 -12.47 19.01
CA CYS A 152 -17.21 -13.14 17.83
C CYS A 152 -17.73 -14.55 18.14
N CYS A 153 -17.19 -15.23 19.15
CA CYS A 153 -17.70 -16.51 19.62
C CYS A 153 -18.68 -16.22 20.75
N LEU A 154 -19.90 -16.76 20.65
CA LEU A 154 -20.99 -16.64 21.64
C LEU A 154 -20.49 -16.80 23.10
N HIS A 155 -19.92 -15.73 23.65
CA HIS A 155 -19.57 -15.66 25.05
C HIS A 155 -20.77 -15.09 25.81
N HIS A 156 -21.33 -15.91 26.67
CA HIS A 156 -22.31 -15.46 27.63
C HIS A 156 -21.57 -14.86 28.83
N ILE A 157 -21.91 -13.61 29.17
CA ILE A 157 -21.42 -12.99 30.40
C ILE A 157 -22.22 -13.58 31.56
N ASP A 158 -21.56 -14.27 32.48
CA ASP A 158 -22.24 -14.68 33.72
C ASP A 158 -22.60 -13.45 34.56
N SER A 159 -23.88 -13.24 34.69
CA SER A 159 -24.47 -12.10 35.43
C SER A 159 -24.07 -12.05 36.91
N ARG A 160 -23.45 -13.10 37.45
CA ARG A 160 -23.03 -13.15 38.87
C ARG A 160 -21.55 -12.77 39.07
N SER A 161 -20.67 -13.12 38.12
CA SER A 161 -19.23 -12.86 38.23
C SER A 161 -18.74 -11.73 37.35
N GLY A 162 -19.49 -11.34 36.31
CA GLY A 162 -19.08 -10.38 35.31
C GLY A 162 -17.92 -10.90 34.41
N GLU A 163 -17.60 -12.18 34.47
CA GLU A 163 -16.57 -12.82 33.69
C GLU A 163 -17.12 -13.53 32.46
N PHE A 164 -16.33 -13.57 31.38
CA PHE A 164 -16.66 -14.29 30.15
C PHE A 164 -16.49 -15.80 30.36
N VAL A 165 -17.58 -16.55 30.19
CA VAL A 165 -17.56 -18.02 30.29
C VAL A 165 -17.50 -18.62 28.89
N ASN A 166 -16.47 -19.43 28.65
CA ASN A 166 -16.31 -20.16 27.39
C ASN A 166 -17.23 -21.39 27.38
N MET A 167 -18.25 -21.40 26.51
CA MET A 167 -19.22 -22.49 26.40
C MET A 167 -18.71 -23.74 25.64
N ASN A 168 -17.46 -23.82 25.24
CA ASN A 168 -16.88 -24.99 24.52
C ASN A 168 -16.31 -26.08 25.47
N ARG A 169 -16.81 -26.20 26.68
CA ARG A 169 -16.50 -27.33 27.57
C ARG A 169 -17.74 -28.23 27.74
N TRP A 170 -18.10 -28.92 26.68
CA TRP A 170 -18.88 -30.15 26.75
C TRP A 170 -18.40 -31.13 25.71
#